data_eb0bf79662bf2e3467e69f1e51af314d
#
_entry.id   eb0bf79662bf2e3467e69f1e51af314d
#
_cell.length_a   1.000
_cell.length_b   1.000
_cell.length_c   1.000
_cell.angle_alpha   90.00
_cell.angle_beta   90.00
_cell.angle_gamma   90.00
#
_symmetry.space_group_name_H-M   'P 1'
#
loop_
_entity.id
_entity.type
_entity.pdbx_description
1 polymer ?
#
loop_
_entity_poly.entity_id
_entity_poly.type
_entity_poly.pdbx_seq_one_letter_code
_entity_poly.pdbx_strand_id
1 'polypeptide(L)'
;MSDASLSHASMPDAALVDPSVARASASAPASDATASVSGAPSVSAAIAAELEQHASDVFSLMGNGNAWFLDAVVRRGTMRLTSVRHETATVAAADAFYRATGRLAIASTTYGPGFTNALTSLAESAQARIPLVLVVGDQPTTGARPWDIDQDAVATAVGATTIVVGRDDARAAARRAVEIARTDRRPVVLAIPYDIGHAPLEGDGERGDALPEPVSTAAPIDDAQLARVAHALRRAERPLLLAGRGAHLAGAAAALRALADRLGARTASSALGSGIFAPDARHLGIAGGFASDRAAAAIERADVVLVVGASLNQFQTRFGDAFDPAAHVIQVDLEPIATNGRVDELVRGDARMVTEALLSAVSGDAADPDAVTGATSGAGDAAAAAARSTGAGSDAADTGWAAAGYGDVTGIHFEREPGDGAAADGRLDPRSLFHALERILPSDRLIVQDGGHFIGWGPTHLSVADPARLLMVGTAFQTIGLGLPSAVGAGVAMPEATLVLISGDGGALMGLADLDSVLRTVRHGVIVLVNDAAYGAEVHQYAVRGVAEQPMLIEQIDFAAIARGMGASAAVIETLDDLQQLEAWLASGADGVFLADCRVSQHVVAPYMIEIREAAMRAAAR
;
A
#
# COMPACT_ATOMS: atom_id res chain seq x y z
N MET A 1 -59.35 -34.24 18.38
CA MET A 1 -60.18 -33.14 18.89
C MET A 1 -59.21 -32.05 19.30
N SER A 2 -59.05 -30.95 18.63
CA SER A 2 -59.82 -30.18 17.67
C SER A 2 -58.89 -29.51 16.65
N ASP A 3 -59.30 -29.51 15.39
CA ASP A 3 -58.74 -28.73 14.29
C ASP A 3 -58.81 -27.23 14.56
N ALA A 4 -57.77 -26.50 14.23
CA ALA A 4 -57.82 -25.09 13.99
C ALA A 4 -57.12 -24.79 12.66
N SER A 5 -57.94 -24.64 11.63
CA SER A 5 -57.60 -24.18 10.28
C SER A 5 -57.13 -22.71 10.31
N LEU A 6 -55.92 -22.44 9.88
CA LEU A 6 -55.42 -21.09 9.57
C LEU A 6 -55.68 -20.78 8.10
N SER A 7 -56.55 -19.77 7.88
CA SER A 7 -56.88 -19.20 6.58
C SER A 7 -55.68 -18.48 5.97
N HIS A 8 -55.36 -18.81 4.71
CA HIS A 8 -54.43 -18.03 3.87
C HIS A 8 -55.09 -16.70 3.48
N ALA A 9 -54.55 -15.58 3.95
CA ALA A 9 -54.78 -14.27 3.40
C ALA A 9 -53.76 -14.01 2.29
N SER A 10 -54.25 -13.83 1.07
CA SER A 10 -53.44 -13.44 -0.09
C SER A 10 -52.98 -11.99 0.07
N MET A 11 -51.67 -11.78 -0.02
CA MET A 11 -51.09 -10.43 -0.18
C MET A 11 -51.26 -9.95 -1.62
N PRO A 12 -51.47 -8.65 -1.85
CA PRO A 12 -51.55 -8.10 -3.18
C PRO A 12 -50.17 -7.95 -3.83
N ASP A 13 -50.15 -8.12 -5.18
CA ASP A 13 -49.00 -7.98 -6.06
C ASP A 13 -48.20 -6.70 -5.81
N ALA A 14 -46.90 -6.85 -5.52
CA ALA A 14 -45.97 -5.73 -5.50
C ALA A 14 -45.69 -5.28 -6.94
N ALA A 15 -46.11 -4.08 -7.27
CA ALA A 15 -45.78 -3.43 -8.53
C ALA A 15 -44.27 -3.27 -8.67
N LEU A 16 -43.75 -3.72 -9.81
CA LEU A 16 -42.39 -3.51 -10.26
C LEU A 16 -42.08 -2.01 -10.30
N VAL A 17 -41.17 -1.55 -9.47
CA VAL A 17 -40.62 -0.20 -9.50
C VAL A 17 -39.60 -0.12 -10.64
N ASP A 18 -39.84 0.82 -11.57
CA ASP A 18 -38.95 1.14 -12.69
C ASP A 18 -37.57 1.55 -12.22
N PRO A 19 -36.47 0.91 -12.69
CA PRO A 19 -35.12 1.22 -12.27
C PRO A 19 -34.54 2.54 -12.80
N SER A 20 -35.31 3.34 -13.55
CA SER A 20 -34.83 4.59 -14.16
C SER A 20 -34.85 5.83 -13.24
N VAL A 21 -35.25 5.72 -11.97
CA VAL A 21 -35.48 6.90 -11.08
C VAL A 21 -34.33 7.15 -10.09
N ALA A 22 -33.24 6.45 -10.13
CA ALA A 22 -32.18 6.56 -9.11
C ALA A 22 -30.82 7.12 -9.61
N ARG A 23 -30.82 8.10 -10.51
CA ARG A 23 -29.63 8.94 -10.78
C ARG A 23 -30.00 10.41 -10.93
N ALA A 24 -30.55 11.01 -9.87
CA ALA A 24 -30.57 12.45 -9.75
C ALA A 24 -29.32 12.86 -8.95
N SER A 25 -28.33 13.45 -9.62
CA SER A 25 -27.29 14.24 -9.00
C SER A 25 -27.97 15.29 -8.12
N ALA A 26 -27.89 15.15 -6.81
CA ALA A 26 -28.37 16.15 -5.87
C ALA A 26 -27.47 17.38 -5.94
N SER A 27 -27.67 18.24 -6.92
CA SER A 27 -27.38 19.66 -6.80
C SER A 27 -28.47 20.23 -5.88
N ALA A 28 -28.18 20.28 -4.58
CA ALA A 28 -28.99 21.02 -3.65
C ALA A 28 -28.99 22.51 -4.09
N PRO A 29 -30.18 23.19 -4.09
CA PRO A 29 -30.16 24.62 -4.31
C PRO A 29 -29.39 25.29 -3.18
N ALA A 30 -28.45 26.16 -3.53
CA ALA A 30 -27.81 27.05 -2.59
C ALA A 30 -28.92 27.91 -1.94
N SER A 31 -29.33 27.52 -0.72
CA SER A 31 -30.11 28.38 0.11
C SER A 31 -29.16 29.47 0.63
N ASP A 32 -29.38 30.70 0.23
CA ASP A 32 -28.84 31.89 0.86
C ASP A 32 -29.19 31.88 2.34
N ALA A 33 -28.31 31.33 3.14
CA ALA A 33 -28.28 31.46 4.60
C ALA A 33 -26.89 31.97 5.04
N THR A 34 -26.47 33.09 4.50
CA THR A 34 -25.48 33.95 5.15
C THR A 34 -26.14 34.67 6.33
N ALA A 35 -26.56 33.92 7.33
CA ALA A 35 -26.70 34.46 8.66
C ALA A 35 -25.29 34.54 9.23
N SER A 36 -24.68 35.71 9.20
CA SER A 36 -23.48 36.04 9.96
C SER A 36 -23.83 35.87 11.45
N VAL A 37 -23.56 34.69 12.00
CA VAL A 37 -23.53 34.47 13.43
C VAL A 37 -22.28 35.23 13.92
N SER A 38 -22.48 36.41 14.47
CA SER A 38 -21.45 37.24 15.09
C SER A 38 -21.07 36.60 16.45
N GLY A 39 -20.31 35.51 16.43
CA GLY A 39 -19.80 34.82 17.60
C GLY A 39 -18.51 34.08 17.23
N ALA A 40 -17.65 33.79 18.24
CA ALA A 40 -16.47 32.95 18.05
C ALA A 40 -16.86 31.59 17.44
N PRO A 41 -16.05 31.02 16.53
CA PRO A 41 -16.34 29.69 15.95
C PRO A 41 -16.35 28.63 17.06
N SER A 42 -17.07 27.54 16.85
CA SER A 42 -16.98 26.40 17.76
C SER A 42 -15.61 25.71 17.66
N VAL A 43 -15.24 24.97 18.71
CA VAL A 43 -14.02 24.13 18.74
C VAL A 43 -13.93 23.26 17.48
N SER A 44 -14.99 22.52 17.13
CA SER A 44 -15.04 21.68 15.92
C SER A 44 -14.88 22.48 14.62
N ALA A 45 -15.47 23.69 14.54
CA ALA A 45 -15.33 24.55 13.38
C ALA A 45 -13.90 25.10 13.23
N ALA A 46 -13.24 25.39 14.37
CA ALA A 46 -11.85 25.84 14.39
C ALA A 46 -10.89 24.73 13.95
N ILE A 47 -11.12 23.49 14.40
CA ILE A 47 -10.35 22.30 13.97
C ILE A 47 -10.54 22.07 12.46
N ALA A 48 -11.78 22.05 11.95
CA ALA A 48 -12.03 21.86 10.52
C ALA A 48 -11.35 22.94 9.67
N ALA A 49 -11.38 24.21 10.13
CA ALA A 49 -10.74 25.32 9.46
C ALA A 49 -9.21 25.24 9.44
N GLU A 50 -8.60 24.58 10.41
CA GLU A 50 -7.16 24.34 10.40
C GLU A 50 -6.80 23.16 9.52
N LEU A 51 -7.53 22.03 9.64
CA LEU A 51 -7.24 20.82 8.89
C LEU A 51 -7.41 20.99 7.38
N GLU A 52 -8.36 21.81 6.91
CA GLU A 52 -8.56 22.09 5.47
C GLU A 52 -7.35 22.70 4.76
N GLN A 53 -6.41 23.31 5.50
CA GLN A 53 -5.18 23.83 4.95
C GLN A 53 -4.18 22.74 4.59
N HIS A 54 -4.39 21.53 5.13
CA HIS A 54 -3.43 20.43 5.08
C HIS A 54 -3.98 19.18 4.39
N ALA A 55 -5.30 19.05 4.30
CA ALA A 55 -5.99 17.90 3.71
C ALA A 55 -7.19 18.34 2.88
N SER A 56 -7.44 17.61 1.79
CA SER A 56 -8.59 17.83 0.91
C SER A 56 -9.72 16.82 1.14
N ASP A 57 -9.47 15.75 1.90
CA ASP A 57 -10.35 14.59 1.99
C ASP A 57 -10.53 14.13 3.45
N VAL A 58 -11.78 13.82 3.79
CA VAL A 58 -12.20 13.26 5.06
C VAL A 58 -12.96 11.96 4.81
N PHE A 59 -12.51 10.87 5.39
CA PHE A 59 -13.21 9.57 5.39
C PHE A 59 -13.85 9.36 6.77
N SER A 60 -15.15 9.12 6.80
CA SER A 60 -15.87 9.21 8.07
C SER A 60 -17.04 8.25 8.18
N LEU A 61 -17.29 7.80 9.41
CA LEU A 61 -18.56 7.26 9.84
C LEU A 61 -19.10 8.16 10.97
N MET A 62 -20.32 8.69 10.74
CA MET A 62 -20.95 9.62 11.68
C MET A 62 -21.38 8.93 12.99
N GLY A 63 -21.13 9.60 14.09
CA GLY A 63 -21.66 9.25 15.41
C GLY A 63 -21.67 10.46 16.35
N ASN A 64 -22.08 10.27 17.61
CA ASN A 64 -22.20 11.37 18.56
C ASN A 64 -20.89 12.16 18.78
N GLY A 65 -19.75 11.47 18.79
CA GLY A 65 -18.47 12.07 19.14
C GLY A 65 -17.86 12.96 18.07
N ASN A 66 -18.26 12.79 16.81
CA ASN A 66 -17.72 13.56 15.67
C ASN A 66 -18.77 14.38 14.91
N ALA A 67 -20.03 14.39 15.37
CA ALA A 67 -21.13 15.04 14.65
C ALA A 67 -20.86 16.54 14.38
N TRP A 68 -20.37 17.28 15.37
CA TRP A 68 -20.07 18.70 15.24
C TRP A 68 -18.88 18.98 14.30
N PHE A 69 -17.89 18.11 14.30
CA PHE A 69 -16.77 18.19 13.35
C PHE A 69 -17.23 17.95 11.92
N LEU A 70 -18.05 16.93 11.69
CA LEU A 70 -18.58 16.63 10.35
C LEU A 70 -19.54 17.71 9.85
N ASP A 71 -20.38 18.29 10.72
CA ASP A 71 -21.22 19.46 10.38
C ASP A 71 -20.34 20.64 9.93
N ALA A 72 -19.24 20.90 10.66
CA ALA A 72 -18.31 21.96 10.28
C ALA A 72 -17.63 21.68 8.92
N VAL A 73 -17.20 20.44 8.65
CA VAL A 73 -16.61 20.03 7.35
C VAL A 73 -17.61 20.26 6.21
N VAL A 74 -18.86 19.81 6.38
CA VAL A 74 -19.92 19.96 5.35
C VAL A 74 -20.25 21.43 5.10
N ARG A 75 -20.44 22.23 6.15
CA ARG A 75 -20.76 23.66 6.00
C ARG A 75 -19.66 24.47 5.37
N ARG A 76 -18.40 24.11 5.59
CA ARG A 76 -17.24 24.78 4.98
C ARG A 76 -17.09 24.39 3.50
N GLY A 77 -17.40 23.16 3.13
CA GLY A 77 -17.40 22.67 1.75
C GLY A 77 -16.03 22.65 1.06
N THR A 78 -14.94 22.78 1.83
CA THR A 78 -13.54 22.85 1.33
C THR A 78 -12.87 21.48 1.31
N MET A 79 -13.27 20.58 2.19
CA MET A 79 -12.82 19.18 2.21
C MET A 79 -13.94 18.27 1.71
N ARG A 80 -13.59 17.30 0.86
CA ARG A 80 -14.52 16.29 0.38
C ARG A 80 -14.80 15.28 1.50
N LEU A 81 -16.05 15.13 1.89
CA LEU A 81 -16.49 14.13 2.87
C LEU A 81 -16.92 12.85 2.17
N THR A 82 -16.24 11.75 2.47
CA THR A 82 -16.59 10.40 2.00
C THR A 82 -17.09 9.58 3.19
N SER A 83 -18.37 9.20 3.15
CA SER A 83 -18.97 8.37 4.20
C SER A 83 -18.75 6.88 3.91
N VAL A 84 -18.32 6.14 4.91
CA VAL A 84 -18.10 4.69 4.90
C VAL A 84 -19.16 3.95 5.74
N ARG A 85 -19.11 2.62 5.81
CA ARG A 85 -20.11 1.81 6.52
C ARG A 85 -19.60 1.12 7.78
N HIS A 86 -18.28 1.06 7.93
CA HIS A 86 -17.63 0.56 9.15
C HIS A 86 -16.46 1.47 9.53
N GLU A 87 -16.19 1.63 10.82
CA GLU A 87 -15.16 2.58 11.30
C GLU A 87 -13.75 2.20 10.86
N THR A 88 -13.46 0.90 10.72
CA THR A 88 -12.21 0.42 10.11
C THR A 88 -11.92 1.11 8.78
N ALA A 89 -12.96 1.32 7.96
CA ALA A 89 -12.80 1.93 6.65
C ALA A 89 -12.49 3.44 6.70
N THR A 90 -12.74 4.13 7.81
CA THR A 90 -12.35 5.54 7.93
C THR A 90 -10.83 5.69 7.87
N VAL A 91 -10.12 4.88 8.62
CA VAL A 91 -8.65 4.88 8.68
C VAL A 91 -8.04 4.16 7.48
N ALA A 92 -8.58 3.00 7.09
CA ALA A 92 -8.05 2.26 5.94
C ALA A 92 -8.16 3.04 4.61
N ALA A 93 -9.26 3.81 4.42
CA ALA A 93 -9.41 4.67 3.26
C ALA A 93 -8.45 5.86 3.29
N ALA A 94 -8.25 6.50 4.45
CA ALA A 94 -7.26 7.59 4.61
C ALA A 94 -5.83 7.09 4.36
N ASP A 95 -5.49 5.90 4.85
CA ASP A 95 -4.23 5.21 4.60
C ASP A 95 -4.01 4.96 3.10
N ALA A 96 -4.98 4.32 2.43
CA ALA A 96 -4.89 4.02 1.00
C ALA A 96 -4.81 5.29 0.14
N PHE A 97 -5.55 6.34 0.51
CA PHE A 97 -5.46 7.64 -0.15
C PHE A 97 -4.05 8.22 -0.07
N TYR A 98 -3.42 8.18 1.12
CA TYR A 98 -2.04 8.62 1.28
C TYR A 98 -1.07 7.78 0.45
N ARG A 99 -1.18 6.45 0.49
CA ARG A 99 -0.30 5.56 -0.30
C ARG A 99 -0.35 5.86 -1.79
N ALA A 100 -1.54 6.18 -2.31
CA ALA A 100 -1.75 6.46 -3.72
C ALA A 100 -1.34 7.89 -4.14
N THR A 101 -1.40 8.88 -3.23
CA THR A 101 -1.23 10.30 -3.58
C THR A 101 -0.06 11.00 -2.90
N GLY A 102 0.47 10.44 -1.81
CA GLY A 102 1.40 11.14 -0.92
C GLY A 102 0.78 12.28 -0.10
N ARG A 103 -0.53 12.55 -0.24
CA ARG A 103 -1.23 13.63 0.44
C ARG A 103 -1.89 13.15 1.72
N LEU A 104 -1.82 13.95 2.79
CA LEU A 104 -2.49 13.68 4.05
C LEU A 104 -4.00 13.62 3.84
N ALA A 105 -4.67 12.65 4.46
CA ALA A 105 -6.11 12.58 4.60
C ALA A 105 -6.53 12.54 6.06
N ILE A 106 -7.79 12.90 6.32
CA ILE A 106 -8.39 12.86 7.64
C ILE A 106 -9.32 11.65 7.72
N ALA A 107 -9.20 10.88 8.79
CA ALA A 107 -10.19 9.90 9.21
C ALA A 107 -11.03 10.48 10.33
N SER A 108 -12.31 10.08 10.46
CA SER A 108 -13.11 10.51 11.62
C SER A 108 -14.14 9.45 12.01
N THR A 109 -14.23 9.21 13.33
CA THR A 109 -15.18 8.29 13.95
C THR A 109 -15.64 8.81 15.31
N THR A 110 -16.66 8.18 15.90
CA THR A 110 -17.10 8.48 17.25
C THR A 110 -16.18 7.85 18.30
N TYR A 111 -16.37 8.24 19.57
CA TYR A 111 -15.67 7.65 20.72
C TYR A 111 -16.10 6.19 20.99
N GLY A 112 -15.38 5.53 21.91
CA GLY A 112 -15.71 4.19 22.40
C GLY A 112 -15.71 3.15 21.29
N PRO A 113 -16.86 2.51 20.98
CA PRO A 113 -16.91 1.45 19.95
C PRO A 113 -16.47 1.94 18.58
N GLY A 114 -16.77 3.18 18.20
CA GLY A 114 -16.31 3.73 16.93
C GLY A 114 -14.80 3.85 16.86
N PHE A 115 -14.15 4.26 17.93
CA PHE A 115 -12.69 4.29 18.01
C PHE A 115 -12.10 2.86 18.03
N THR A 116 -12.65 1.95 18.86
CA THR A 116 -12.11 0.60 18.95
C THR A 116 -12.25 -0.20 17.66
N ASN A 117 -13.31 0.01 16.90
CA ASN A 117 -13.47 -0.61 15.57
C ASN A 117 -12.42 -0.12 14.55
N ALA A 118 -11.83 1.05 14.74
CA ALA A 118 -10.78 1.58 13.85
C ALA A 118 -9.36 1.09 14.21
N LEU A 119 -9.16 0.38 15.33
CA LEU A 119 -7.83 0.07 15.85
C LEU A 119 -6.99 -0.81 14.94
N THR A 120 -7.58 -1.80 14.26
CA THR A 120 -6.84 -2.68 13.35
C THR A 120 -6.21 -1.87 12.20
N SER A 121 -6.97 -1.00 11.57
CA SER A 121 -6.46 -0.14 10.49
C SER A 121 -5.51 0.95 11.03
N LEU A 122 -5.74 1.43 12.27
CA LEU A 122 -4.82 2.37 12.92
C LEU A 122 -3.46 1.72 13.21
N ALA A 123 -3.44 0.46 13.68
CA ALA A 123 -2.24 -0.33 13.88
C ALA A 123 -1.49 -0.58 12.55
N GLU A 124 -2.21 -0.95 11.49
CA GLU A 124 -1.63 -1.10 10.15
C GLU A 124 -0.96 0.21 9.69
N SER A 125 -1.67 1.34 9.80
CA SER A 125 -1.11 2.66 9.40
C SER A 125 0.12 3.05 10.23
N ALA A 126 0.11 2.75 11.55
CA ALA A 126 1.25 3.02 12.42
C ALA A 126 2.48 2.18 12.04
N GLN A 127 2.30 0.87 11.84
CA GLN A 127 3.37 -0.04 11.44
C GLN A 127 3.87 0.26 10.01
N ALA A 128 2.96 0.63 9.10
CA ALA A 128 3.29 1.03 7.74
C ALA A 128 3.91 2.43 7.64
N ARG A 129 3.97 3.19 8.75
CA ARG A 129 4.45 4.58 8.78
C ARG A 129 3.68 5.48 7.81
N ILE A 130 2.36 5.43 7.90
CA ILE A 130 1.46 6.26 7.11
C ILE A 130 0.98 7.45 7.95
N PRO A 131 1.31 8.69 7.56
CA PRO A 131 0.78 9.86 8.22
C PRO A 131 -0.71 10.05 7.92
N LEU A 132 -1.52 10.16 8.94
CA LEU A 132 -2.92 10.57 8.89
C LEU A 132 -3.34 11.19 10.22
N VAL A 133 -4.45 11.93 10.23
CA VAL A 133 -5.07 12.42 11.45
C VAL A 133 -6.43 11.76 11.60
N LEU A 134 -6.64 11.07 12.74
CA LEU A 134 -7.92 10.50 13.14
C LEU A 134 -8.61 11.45 14.12
N VAL A 135 -9.62 12.18 13.65
CA VAL A 135 -10.46 13.03 14.50
C VAL A 135 -11.53 12.16 15.17
N VAL A 136 -11.52 12.11 16.50
CA VAL A 136 -12.41 11.24 17.26
C VAL A 136 -13.02 11.99 18.45
N GLY A 137 -14.24 11.62 18.85
CA GLY A 137 -14.79 12.08 20.12
C GLY A 137 -14.05 11.45 21.31
N ASP A 138 -14.12 12.11 22.46
CA ASP A 138 -13.51 11.61 23.71
C ASP A 138 -14.45 11.78 24.91
N GLN A 139 -14.02 11.28 26.08
CA GLN A 139 -14.71 11.51 27.35
C GLN A 139 -14.89 13.00 27.60
N PRO A 140 -15.98 13.42 28.29
CA PRO A 140 -16.18 14.82 28.66
C PRO A 140 -15.06 15.37 29.54
N THR A 141 -14.81 16.67 29.49
CA THR A 141 -13.88 17.37 30.40
C THR A 141 -14.26 17.25 31.86
N THR A 142 -15.54 16.96 32.15
CA THR A 142 -16.08 16.76 33.49
C THR A 142 -15.82 15.37 34.08
N GLY A 143 -15.18 14.48 33.31
CA GLY A 143 -14.82 13.13 33.74
C GLY A 143 -15.50 12.03 32.93
N ALA A 144 -14.95 10.82 33.02
CA ALA A 144 -15.38 9.66 32.27
C ALA A 144 -16.79 9.20 32.61
N ARG A 145 -17.57 8.87 31.60
CA ARG A 145 -18.89 8.23 31.71
C ARG A 145 -18.71 6.70 31.88
N PRO A 146 -19.73 5.96 32.32
CA PRO A 146 -19.61 4.51 32.55
C PRO A 146 -19.21 3.68 31.29
N TRP A 147 -19.37 4.21 30.09
CA TRP A 147 -19.04 3.57 28.83
C TRP A 147 -17.79 4.13 28.14
N ASP A 148 -17.13 5.10 28.75
CA ASP A 148 -15.88 5.64 28.25
C ASP A 148 -14.73 4.68 28.59
N ILE A 149 -13.74 4.64 27.71
CA ILE A 149 -12.51 3.87 27.87
C ILE A 149 -11.30 4.82 27.80
N ASP A 150 -10.17 4.37 28.27
CA ASP A 150 -8.91 5.10 28.10
C ASP A 150 -8.44 4.96 26.64
N GLN A 151 -8.92 5.87 25.77
CA GLN A 151 -8.61 5.87 24.33
C GLN A 151 -7.14 6.21 24.07
N ASP A 152 -6.50 7.03 24.92
CA ASP A 152 -5.09 7.38 24.78
C ASP A 152 -4.18 6.18 25.02
N ALA A 153 -4.43 5.42 26.10
CA ALA A 153 -3.68 4.19 26.35
C ALA A 153 -3.80 3.19 25.21
N VAL A 154 -5.01 3.05 24.64
CA VAL A 154 -5.26 2.13 23.51
C VAL A 154 -4.58 2.64 22.22
N ALA A 155 -4.66 3.93 21.92
CA ALA A 155 -3.98 4.54 20.77
C ALA A 155 -2.45 4.35 20.87
N THR A 156 -1.89 4.61 22.05
CA THR A 156 -0.45 4.41 22.32
C THR A 156 -0.03 2.97 22.11
N ALA A 157 -0.85 2.01 22.57
CA ALA A 157 -0.55 0.58 22.42
C ALA A 157 -0.45 0.12 20.96
N VAL A 158 -1.18 0.74 20.03
CA VAL A 158 -1.11 0.47 18.60
C VAL A 158 -0.13 1.38 17.84
N GLY A 159 0.59 2.25 18.54
CA GLY A 159 1.65 3.08 17.98
C GLY A 159 1.20 4.44 17.44
N ALA A 160 -0.01 4.90 17.78
CA ALA A 160 -0.50 6.25 17.48
C ALA A 160 -0.24 7.20 18.65
N THR A 161 -0.11 8.49 18.36
CA THR A 161 -0.02 9.57 19.36
C THR A 161 -1.37 10.23 19.51
N THR A 162 -1.82 10.48 20.75
CA THR A 162 -3.06 11.20 21.01
C THR A 162 -2.79 12.66 21.40
N ILE A 163 -3.59 13.58 20.85
CA ILE A 163 -3.70 14.97 21.28
C ILE A 163 -5.14 15.23 21.70
N VAL A 164 -5.35 15.52 22.98
CA VAL A 164 -6.66 15.91 23.49
C VAL A 164 -6.81 17.42 23.33
N VAL A 165 -7.93 17.83 22.74
CA VAL A 165 -8.22 19.23 22.38
C VAL A 165 -8.79 19.99 23.57
N GLY A 166 -8.29 21.21 23.83
CA GLY A 166 -8.90 22.18 24.70
C GLY A 166 -9.79 23.20 23.97
N ARG A 167 -10.51 24.03 24.72
CA ARG A 167 -11.30 25.13 24.13
C ARG A 167 -10.43 26.33 23.71
N ASP A 168 -9.25 26.47 24.28
CA ASP A 168 -8.30 27.55 24.06
C ASP A 168 -7.20 27.21 23.08
N ASP A 169 -6.98 25.91 22.73
CA ASP A 169 -5.88 25.46 21.89
C ASP A 169 -6.31 24.67 20.64
N ALA A 170 -7.60 24.62 20.31
CA ALA A 170 -8.14 23.72 19.28
C ALA A 170 -7.43 23.81 17.91
N ARG A 171 -7.12 25.03 17.43
CA ARG A 171 -6.35 25.23 16.18
C ARG A 171 -4.91 24.73 16.31
N ALA A 172 -4.26 25.11 17.42
CA ALA A 172 -2.89 24.71 17.68
C ALA A 172 -2.77 23.18 17.84
N ALA A 173 -3.74 22.53 18.48
CA ALA A 173 -3.82 21.08 18.60
C ALA A 173 -3.98 20.39 17.23
N ALA A 174 -4.88 20.89 16.38
CA ALA A 174 -5.07 20.38 15.03
C ALA A 174 -3.80 20.53 14.17
N ARG A 175 -3.17 21.72 14.22
CA ARG A 175 -1.90 21.99 13.52
C ARG A 175 -0.78 21.06 14.00
N ARG A 176 -0.65 20.90 15.31
CA ARG A 176 0.34 20.01 15.95
C ARG A 176 0.12 18.55 15.56
N ALA A 177 -1.16 18.11 15.42
CA ALA A 177 -1.48 16.77 14.96
C ALA A 177 -0.97 16.52 13.53
N VAL A 178 -1.15 17.46 12.62
CA VAL A 178 -0.63 17.37 11.25
C VAL A 178 0.89 17.37 11.23
N GLU A 179 1.53 18.25 12.00
CA GLU A 179 2.99 18.35 12.11
C GLU A 179 3.61 17.04 12.59
N ILE A 180 3.11 16.48 13.69
CA ILE A 180 3.57 15.19 14.23
C ILE A 180 3.32 14.07 13.21
N ALA A 181 2.10 13.99 12.63
CA ALA A 181 1.79 12.95 11.65
C ALA A 181 2.78 12.94 10.48
N ARG A 182 3.11 14.11 9.92
CA ARG A 182 4.05 14.25 8.80
C ARG A 182 5.49 13.98 9.21
N THR A 183 5.95 14.55 10.32
CA THR A 183 7.35 14.46 10.76
C THR A 183 7.70 13.05 11.22
N ASP A 184 6.86 12.45 12.06
CA ASP A 184 7.09 11.12 12.62
C ASP A 184 6.61 10.01 11.68
N ARG A 185 5.87 10.38 10.61
CA ARG A 185 5.27 9.45 9.65
C ARG A 185 4.44 8.39 10.38
N ARG A 186 3.48 8.87 11.18
CA ARG A 186 2.59 8.02 12.01
C ARG A 186 1.19 8.62 12.08
N PRO A 187 0.16 7.81 12.34
CA PRO A 187 -1.16 8.33 12.64
C PRO A 187 -1.18 9.10 13.97
N VAL A 188 -1.94 10.20 13.98
CA VAL A 188 -2.21 10.97 15.19
C VAL A 188 -3.71 10.98 15.45
N VAL A 189 -4.11 10.67 16.68
CA VAL A 189 -5.48 10.75 17.16
C VAL A 189 -5.71 12.15 17.73
N LEU A 190 -6.60 12.91 17.12
CA LEU A 190 -7.05 14.22 17.60
C LEU A 190 -8.39 14.04 18.32
N ALA A 191 -8.33 13.96 19.63
CA ALA A 191 -9.46 13.63 20.51
C ALA A 191 -10.21 14.88 20.96
N ILE A 192 -11.50 14.98 20.61
CA ILE A 192 -12.36 16.11 20.96
C ILE A 192 -13.26 15.70 22.14
N PRO A 193 -13.05 16.24 23.36
CA PRO A 193 -13.95 15.97 24.46
C PRO A 193 -15.41 16.29 24.09
N TYR A 194 -16.31 15.38 24.46
CA TYR A 194 -17.70 15.39 24.00
C TYR A 194 -18.46 16.69 24.30
N ASP A 195 -18.20 17.30 25.47
CA ASP A 195 -18.88 18.48 25.94
C ASP A 195 -18.41 19.80 25.34
N ILE A 196 -17.23 19.82 24.71
CA ILE A 196 -16.68 21.07 24.16
C ILE A 196 -16.77 21.15 22.61
N GLY A 197 -17.08 20.09 21.92
CA GLY A 197 -17.07 20.08 20.43
C GLY A 197 -17.93 21.18 19.78
N HIS A 198 -19.06 21.53 20.39
CA HIS A 198 -19.95 22.61 19.96
C HIS A 198 -19.72 23.94 20.71
N ALA A 199 -18.91 23.92 21.75
CA ALA A 199 -18.66 25.12 22.55
C ALA A 199 -17.88 26.17 21.75
N PRO A 200 -18.10 27.48 22.05
CA PRO A 200 -17.29 28.53 21.45
C PRO A 200 -15.81 28.37 21.80
N LEU A 201 -14.95 28.66 20.86
CA LEU A 201 -13.49 28.71 21.06
C LEU A 201 -13.18 29.80 22.12
N GLU A 202 -12.33 29.49 23.09
CA GLU A 202 -11.81 30.41 24.09
C GLU A 202 -10.39 30.80 23.67
N GLY A 203 -10.19 32.08 23.42
CA GLY A 203 -8.90 32.56 22.90
C GLY A 203 -8.83 32.42 21.37
N ASP A 204 -8.06 33.26 20.76
CA ASP A 204 -7.92 33.32 19.31
C ASP A 204 -6.48 32.97 18.96
N GLY A 205 -6.19 31.68 18.92
CA GLY A 205 -5.01 31.24 18.19
C GLY A 205 -5.19 31.68 16.74
N GLU A 206 -4.43 32.68 16.29
CA GLU A 206 -4.44 33.10 14.89
C GLU A 206 -4.30 31.87 13.99
N ARG A 207 -5.05 31.88 12.89
CA ARG A 207 -4.89 30.87 11.83
C ARG A 207 -3.45 30.94 11.34
N GLY A 208 -2.65 29.91 11.64
CA GLY A 208 -1.26 29.86 11.18
C GLY A 208 -1.17 29.65 9.66
N ASP A 209 -0.03 29.97 9.09
CA ASP A 209 0.27 29.62 7.69
C ASP A 209 0.34 28.10 7.54
N ALA A 210 0.13 27.58 6.31
CA ALA A 210 0.28 26.17 6.01
C ALA A 210 1.67 25.67 6.42
N LEU A 211 1.71 24.49 7.04
CA LEU A 211 2.98 23.87 7.44
C LEU A 211 3.81 23.56 6.18
N PRO A 212 5.10 23.88 6.18
CA PRO A 212 5.98 23.44 5.10
C PRO A 212 6.02 21.91 5.02
N GLU A 213 6.31 21.39 3.84
CA GLU A 213 6.58 19.96 3.72
C GLU A 213 7.81 19.61 4.57
N PRO A 214 7.77 18.45 5.28
CA PRO A 214 8.89 18.01 6.09
C PRO A 214 10.14 17.86 5.23
N VAL A 215 11.19 18.60 5.57
CA VAL A 215 12.50 18.40 4.96
C VAL A 215 13.16 17.19 5.61
N SER A 216 13.68 16.28 4.81
CA SER A 216 14.47 15.16 5.34
C SER A 216 15.64 15.71 6.16
N THR A 217 15.67 15.42 7.45
CA THR A 217 16.78 15.75 8.36
C THR A 217 17.86 14.66 8.32
N ALA A 218 18.04 13.99 7.17
CA ALA A 218 19.06 12.99 6.99
C ALA A 218 20.43 13.56 7.35
N ALA A 219 21.23 12.79 8.08
CA ALA A 219 22.60 13.17 8.41
C ALA A 219 23.41 13.46 7.12
N PRO A 220 24.39 14.36 7.17
CA PRO A 220 25.30 14.57 6.05
C PRO A 220 25.93 13.23 5.64
N ILE A 221 26.01 13.00 4.34
CA ILE A 221 26.63 11.77 3.80
C ILE A 221 28.14 11.88 4.05
N ASP A 222 28.75 10.82 4.57
CA ASP A 222 30.20 10.72 4.71
C ASP A 222 30.84 10.54 3.31
N ASP A 223 31.61 11.55 2.86
CA ASP A 223 32.29 11.53 1.56
C ASP A 223 33.22 10.33 1.39
N ALA A 224 33.91 9.90 2.45
CA ALA A 224 34.79 8.74 2.41
C ALA A 224 33.96 7.44 2.24
N GLN A 225 32.83 7.34 2.91
CA GLN A 225 31.90 6.21 2.73
C GLN A 225 31.34 6.20 1.30
N LEU A 226 30.89 7.36 0.80
CA LEU A 226 30.38 7.50 -0.55
C LEU A 226 31.41 7.07 -1.61
N ALA A 227 32.69 7.47 -1.43
CA ALA A 227 33.76 7.10 -2.33
C ALA A 227 34.03 5.57 -2.33
N ARG A 228 33.99 4.91 -1.16
CA ARG A 228 34.12 3.45 -1.06
C ARG A 228 32.98 2.72 -1.78
N VAL A 229 31.74 3.14 -1.54
CA VAL A 229 30.56 2.57 -2.19
C VAL A 229 30.62 2.76 -3.71
N ALA A 230 30.94 3.97 -4.18
CA ALA A 230 31.12 4.25 -5.60
C ALA A 230 32.24 3.41 -6.24
N HIS A 231 33.34 3.19 -5.52
CA HIS A 231 34.41 2.31 -5.96
C HIS A 231 33.94 0.86 -6.09
N ALA A 232 33.26 0.32 -5.08
CA ALA A 232 32.70 -1.04 -5.12
C ALA A 232 31.75 -1.22 -6.32
N LEU A 233 30.84 -0.28 -6.55
CA LEU A 233 29.90 -0.31 -7.67
C LEU A 233 30.60 -0.26 -9.04
N ARG A 234 31.65 0.57 -9.21
CA ARG A 234 32.42 0.64 -10.46
C ARG A 234 33.17 -0.65 -10.80
N ARG A 235 33.60 -1.40 -9.79
CA ARG A 235 34.37 -2.66 -9.95
C ARG A 235 33.48 -3.89 -10.02
N ALA A 236 32.18 -3.76 -9.77
CA ALA A 236 31.26 -4.87 -9.82
C ALA A 236 31.18 -5.47 -11.22
N GLU A 237 31.26 -6.78 -11.34
CA GLU A 237 31.02 -7.51 -12.58
C GLU A 237 29.52 -7.71 -12.84
N ARG A 238 28.73 -7.82 -11.78
CA ARG A 238 27.29 -8.06 -11.80
C ARG A 238 26.57 -7.18 -10.77
N PRO A 239 26.62 -5.84 -10.94
CA PRO A 239 25.93 -4.94 -10.03
C PRO A 239 24.42 -5.08 -10.11
N LEU A 240 23.75 -5.06 -8.95
CA LEU A 240 22.29 -5.08 -8.81
C LEU A 240 21.83 -3.85 -8.02
N LEU A 241 20.86 -3.11 -8.53
CA LEU A 241 20.16 -2.07 -7.81
C LEU A 241 18.77 -2.57 -7.40
N LEU A 242 18.50 -2.63 -6.09
CA LEU A 242 17.22 -3.02 -5.53
C LEU A 242 16.55 -1.80 -4.87
N ALA A 243 15.41 -1.37 -5.42
CA ALA A 243 14.67 -0.22 -4.90
C ALA A 243 13.42 -0.62 -4.14
N GLY A 244 13.19 0.05 -3.00
CA GLY A 244 11.98 -0.13 -2.20
C GLY A 244 11.08 1.09 -2.15
N ARG A 245 10.04 1.02 -1.28
CA ARG A 245 9.11 2.12 -1.05
C ARG A 245 9.82 3.42 -0.62
N GLY A 246 10.88 3.32 0.18
CA GLY A 246 11.65 4.49 0.60
C GLY A 246 12.25 5.26 -0.57
N ALA A 247 12.73 4.56 -1.59
CA ALA A 247 13.24 5.17 -2.82
C ALA A 247 12.13 5.90 -3.61
N HIS A 248 10.93 5.32 -3.68
CA HIS A 248 9.76 5.96 -4.30
C HIS A 248 9.37 7.23 -3.53
N LEU A 249 9.21 7.14 -2.21
CA LEU A 249 8.80 8.27 -1.37
C LEU A 249 9.80 9.43 -1.37
N ALA A 250 11.10 9.14 -1.54
CA ALA A 250 12.14 10.15 -1.69
C ALA A 250 12.23 10.73 -3.12
N GLY A 251 11.50 10.19 -4.09
CA GLY A 251 11.59 10.61 -5.50
C GLY A 251 12.90 10.20 -6.18
N ALA A 252 13.53 9.09 -5.76
CA ALA A 252 14.83 8.64 -6.26
C ALA A 252 14.78 7.95 -7.64
N ALA A 253 13.61 7.72 -8.23
CA ALA A 253 13.42 6.89 -9.43
C ALA A 253 14.32 7.31 -10.63
N ALA A 254 14.40 8.62 -10.92
CA ALA A 254 15.21 9.11 -12.04
C ALA A 254 16.72 8.90 -11.80
N ALA A 255 17.20 9.18 -10.57
CA ALA A 255 18.59 9.00 -10.20
C ALA A 255 18.99 7.51 -10.20
N LEU A 256 18.09 6.63 -9.71
CA LEU A 256 18.31 5.18 -9.72
C LEU A 256 18.42 4.62 -11.14
N ARG A 257 17.54 5.03 -12.06
CA ARG A 257 17.63 4.64 -13.48
C ARG A 257 18.93 5.10 -14.12
N ALA A 258 19.32 6.37 -13.91
CA ALA A 258 20.57 6.90 -14.43
C ALA A 258 21.80 6.18 -13.84
N LEU A 259 21.76 5.82 -12.55
CA LEU A 259 22.83 5.05 -11.91
C LEU A 259 22.90 3.62 -12.47
N ALA A 260 21.74 2.96 -12.68
CA ALA A 260 21.68 1.64 -13.30
C ALA A 260 22.24 1.66 -14.73
N ASP A 261 21.88 2.67 -15.52
CA ASP A 261 22.40 2.87 -16.89
C ASP A 261 23.93 3.03 -16.89
N ARG A 262 24.43 3.88 -16.01
CA ARG A 262 25.87 4.18 -15.90
C ARG A 262 26.71 2.97 -15.50
N LEU A 263 26.13 2.08 -14.70
CA LEU A 263 26.80 0.88 -14.17
C LEU A 263 26.57 -0.38 -15.06
N GLY A 264 25.66 -0.36 -16.02
CA GLY A 264 25.19 -1.58 -16.69
C GLY A 264 24.49 -2.55 -15.71
N ALA A 265 23.94 -2.03 -14.61
CA ALA A 265 23.37 -2.84 -13.56
C ALA A 265 22.05 -3.49 -13.95
N ARG A 266 21.76 -4.68 -13.41
CA ARG A 266 20.40 -5.21 -13.37
C ARG A 266 19.64 -4.50 -12.25
N THR A 267 18.32 -4.39 -12.41
CA THR A 267 17.46 -3.72 -11.45
C THR A 267 16.43 -4.68 -10.89
N ALA A 268 16.06 -4.49 -9.62
CA ALA A 268 14.98 -5.21 -8.96
C ALA A 268 14.23 -4.26 -8.02
N SER A 269 13.03 -4.62 -7.62
CA SER A 269 12.27 -3.84 -6.64
C SER A 269 11.74 -4.71 -5.50
N SER A 270 11.45 -4.09 -4.35
CA SER A 270 10.50 -4.71 -3.41
C SER A 270 9.09 -4.66 -4.00
N ALA A 271 8.13 -5.41 -3.45
CA ALA A 271 6.74 -5.34 -3.90
C ALA A 271 6.20 -3.90 -3.87
N LEU A 272 6.46 -3.16 -2.78
CA LEU A 272 6.05 -1.75 -2.64
C LEU A 272 6.91 -0.76 -3.45
N GLY A 273 7.91 -1.23 -4.16
CA GLY A 273 8.72 -0.48 -5.13
C GLY A 273 8.41 -0.87 -6.59
N SER A 274 7.44 -1.76 -6.81
CA SER A 274 7.07 -2.24 -8.15
C SER A 274 6.71 -1.06 -9.06
N GLY A 275 7.25 -1.09 -10.30
CA GLY A 275 7.07 0.00 -11.26
C GLY A 275 8.14 1.12 -11.20
N ILE A 276 9.00 1.21 -10.18
CA ILE A 276 9.99 2.29 -10.05
C ILE A 276 11.01 2.30 -11.21
N PHE A 277 11.30 1.13 -11.79
CA PHE A 277 12.20 0.96 -12.93
C PHE A 277 11.45 0.77 -14.27
N ALA A 278 10.13 0.85 -14.29
CA ALA A 278 9.37 0.63 -15.52
C ALA A 278 9.48 1.81 -16.51
N PRO A 279 9.51 1.56 -17.84
CA PRO A 279 9.86 0.30 -18.49
C PRO A 279 11.39 0.15 -18.61
N ASP A 280 11.97 -0.94 -18.13
CA ASP A 280 13.42 -1.21 -18.24
C ASP A 280 13.65 -2.67 -18.63
N ALA A 281 14.36 -2.88 -19.75
CA ALA A 281 14.72 -4.20 -20.25
C ALA A 281 15.70 -4.98 -19.34
N ARG A 282 16.35 -4.29 -18.37
CA ARG A 282 17.26 -4.87 -17.38
C ARG A 282 16.59 -5.18 -16.05
N HIS A 283 15.26 -5.00 -15.96
CA HIS A 283 14.51 -5.18 -14.73
C HIS A 283 14.18 -6.66 -14.48
N LEU A 284 14.61 -7.17 -13.32
CA LEU A 284 14.38 -8.54 -12.87
C LEU A 284 13.01 -8.73 -12.18
N GLY A 285 12.27 -7.65 -11.97
CA GLY A 285 10.97 -7.68 -11.28
C GLY A 285 11.10 -7.51 -9.77
N ILE A 286 10.13 -8.10 -9.04
CA ILE A 286 10.07 -8.04 -7.58
C ILE A 286 11.05 -9.05 -7.00
N ALA A 287 11.93 -8.61 -6.10
CA ALA A 287 12.84 -9.48 -5.36
C ALA A 287 12.13 -10.19 -4.19
N GLY A 288 12.73 -11.28 -3.71
CA GLY A 288 12.20 -12.05 -2.59
C GLY A 288 11.21 -13.11 -3.04
N GLY A 289 10.25 -13.47 -2.18
CA GLY A 289 9.30 -14.56 -2.43
C GLY A 289 8.33 -14.34 -3.59
N PHE A 290 8.31 -13.14 -4.17
CA PHE A 290 7.53 -12.85 -5.39
C PHE A 290 8.39 -12.85 -6.67
N ALA A 291 9.69 -13.15 -6.59
CA ALA A 291 10.53 -13.31 -7.77
C ALA A 291 10.13 -14.53 -8.61
N SER A 292 10.26 -14.47 -9.93
CA SER A 292 10.27 -15.70 -10.74
C SER A 292 11.54 -16.50 -10.43
N ASP A 293 11.53 -17.81 -10.66
CA ASP A 293 12.70 -18.66 -10.36
C ASP A 293 13.96 -18.17 -11.08
N ARG A 294 13.83 -17.79 -12.35
CA ARG A 294 14.93 -17.27 -13.14
C ARG A 294 15.39 -15.90 -12.66
N ALA A 295 14.46 -15.01 -12.24
CA ALA A 295 14.80 -13.72 -11.68
C ALA A 295 15.49 -13.89 -10.30
N ALA A 296 15.01 -14.80 -9.45
CA ALA A 296 15.62 -15.10 -8.18
C ALA A 296 17.07 -15.64 -8.35
N ALA A 297 17.27 -16.54 -9.32
CA ALA A 297 18.61 -17.05 -9.65
C ALA A 297 19.52 -15.96 -10.22
N ALA A 298 18.99 -14.98 -10.97
CA ALA A 298 19.76 -13.82 -11.42
C ALA A 298 20.17 -12.93 -10.24
N ILE A 299 19.24 -12.62 -9.33
CA ILE A 299 19.50 -11.80 -8.12
C ILE A 299 20.61 -12.43 -7.26
N GLU A 300 20.58 -13.74 -7.09
CA GLU A 300 21.60 -14.49 -6.34
C GLU A 300 23.00 -14.35 -6.96
N ARG A 301 23.10 -14.16 -8.29
CA ARG A 301 24.39 -14.03 -8.99
C ARG A 301 25.04 -12.65 -8.87
N ALA A 302 24.36 -11.67 -8.31
CA ALA A 302 24.93 -10.34 -8.10
C ALA A 302 26.15 -10.41 -7.17
N ASP A 303 27.22 -9.69 -7.51
CA ASP A 303 28.42 -9.57 -6.67
C ASP A 303 28.40 -8.32 -5.79
N VAL A 304 27.73 -7.24 -6.24
CA VAL A 304 27.44 -6.05 -5.44
C VAL A 304 25.96 -5.71 -5.55
N VAL A 305 25.29 -5.59 -4.40
CA VAL A 305 23.86 -5.26 -4.30
C VAL A 305 23.69 -3.93 -3.59
N LEU A 306 23.24 -2.91 -4.31
CA LEU A 306 22.84 -1.63 -3.73
C LEU A 306 21.34 -1.63 -3.47
N VAL A 307 20.95 -1.66 -2.20
CA VAL A 307 19.56 -1.64 -1.74
C VAL A 307 19.19 -0.24 -1.31
N VAL A 308 18.18 0.36 -1.95
CA VAL A 308 17.80 1.75 -1.70
C VAL A 308 16.35 1.82 -1.19
N GLY A 309 16.18 2.21 0.07
CA GLY A 309 14.87 2.42 0.69
C GLY A 309 14.00 1.16 0.76
N ALA A 310 14.62 -0.02 0.94
CA ALA A 310 13.94 -1.28 1.17
C ALA A 310 14.41 -1.90 2.49
N SER A 311 13.48 -2.46 3.26
CA SER A 311 13.71 -2.95 4.61
C SER A 311 14.49 -4.27 4.69
N LEU A 312 14.65 -4.99 3.56
CA LEU A 312 15.30 -6.31 3.53
C LEU A 312 14.75 -7.27 4.60
N ASN A 313 13.42 -7.29 4.79
CA ASN A 313 12.79 -8.23 5.70
C ASN A 313 13.02 -9.68 5.25
N GLN A 314 12.67 -10.65 6.08
CA GLN A 314 12.89 -12.08 5.81
C GLN A 314 12.30 -12.51 4.46
N PHE A 315 11.13 -12.00 4.10
CA PHE A 315 10.48 -12.31 2.83
C PHE A 315 11.25 -11.73 1.63
N GLN A 316 11.73 -10.48 1.73
CA GLN A 316 12.54 -9.85 0.67
C GLN A 316 13.88 -10.52 0.46
N THR A 317 14.44 -11.14 1.51
CA THR A 317 15.71 -11.88 1.44
C THR A 317 15.54 -13.37 1.22
N ARG A 318 14.33 -13.87 0.91
CA ARG A 318 14.02 -15.31 0.80
C ARG A 318 14.52 -16.08 2.02
N PHE A 319 14.30 -15.52 3.20
CA PHE A 319 14.78 -16.06 4.49
C PHE A 319 16.32 -16.23 4.58
N GLY A 320 17.06 -15.40 3.85
CA GLY A 320 18.52 -15.37 3.83
C GLY A 320 19.15 -15.90 2.54
N ASP A 321 18.35 -16.51 1.64
CA ASP A 321 18.84 -17.18 0.44
C ASP A 321 18.80 -16.28 -0.83
N ALA A 322 18.46 -14.97 -0.71
CA ALA A 322 18.29 -14.11 -1.89
C ALA A 322 19.61 -13.68 -2.54
N PHE A 323 20.72 -13.59 -1.79
CA PHE A 323 22.01 -13.10 -2.29
C PHE A 323 23.09 -14.13 -2.03
N ASP A 324 24.05 -14.24 -2.95
CA ASP A 324 25.26 -15.05 -2.74
C ASP A 324 25.93 -14.62 -1.41
N PRO A 325 26.37 -15.57 -0.57
CA PRO A 325 27.10 -15.23 0.67
C PRO A 325 28.33 -14.34 0.47
N ALA A 326 28.96 -14.40 -0.71
CA ALA A 326 30.11 -13.57 -1.08
C ALA A 326 29.73 -12.20 -1.64
N ALA A 327 28.46 -11.95 -1.96
CA ALA A 327 28.01 -10.66 -2.47
C ALA A 327 28.18 -9.56 -1.43
N HIS A 328 28.61 -8.37 -1.84
CA HIS A 328 28.67 -7.18 -0.99
C HIS A 328 27.32 -6.45 -1.03
N VAL A 329 26.59 -6.48 0.10
CA VAL A 329 25.25 -5.88 0.23
C VAL A 329 25.35 -4.53 0.94
N ILE A 330 25.02 -3.47 0.20
CA ILE A 330 25.04 -2.09 0.67
C ILE A 330 23.60 -1.61 0.80
N GLN A 331 23.19 -1.12 1.97
CA GLN A 331 21.85 -0.58 2.20
C GLN A 331 21.91 0.94 2.37
N VAL A 332 21.03 1.65 1.66
CA VAL A 332 20.72 3.07 1.84
C VAL A 332 19.39 3.19 2.55
N ASP A 333 19.38 3.71 3.77
CA ASP A 333 18.15 3.87 4.55
C ASP A 333 18.26 5.07 5.51
N LEU A 334 17.11 5.55 6.02
CA LEU A 334 17.03 6.56 7.08
C LEU A 334 17.25 5.96 8.46
N GLU A 335 17.09 4.63 8.60
CA GLU A 335 17.26 3.94 9.87
C GLU A 335 18.70 4.04 10.40
N PRO A 336 18.87 4.13 11.73
CA PRO A 336 20.21 4.27 12.32
C PRO A 336 21.04 2.97 12.31
N ILE A 337 20.39 1.84 12.11
CA ILE A 337 21.01 0.50 12.04
C ILE A 337 20.48 -0.26 10.83
N ALA A 338 21.30 -1.15 10.30
CA ALA A 338 20.91 -2.04 9.21
C ALA A 338 19.71 -2.90 9.62
N THR A 339 18.75 -3.04 8.71
CA THR A 339 17.49 -3.73 8.98
C THR A 339 17.58 -5.26 8.90
N ASN A 340 18.70 -5.77 8.36
CA ASN A 340 18.97 -7.19 8.21
C ASN A 340 20.46 -7.47 8.42
N GLY A 341 20.79 -8.60 9.07
CA GLY A 341 22.17 -9.03 9.30
C GLY A 341 22.97 -9.38 8.03
N ARG A 342 22.31 -9.43 6.86
CA ARG A 342 22.95 -9.65 5.56
C ARG A 342 23.54 -8.37 4.97
N VAL A 343 23.27 -7.22 5.55
CA VAL A 343 23.83 -5.93 5.13
C VAL A 343 25.26 -5.79 5.60
N ASP A 344 26.19 -5.63 4.68
CA ASP A 344 27.62 -5.47 4.97
C ASP A 344 27.96 -4.00 5.25
N GLU A 345 27.29 -3.06 4.55
CA GLU A 345 27.51 -1.62 4.74
C GLU A 345 26.18 -0.86 4.73
N LEU A 346 25.93 -0.03 5.76
CA LEU A 346 24.78 0.87 5.84
C LEU A 346 25.22 2.31 5.52
N VAL A 347 24.64 2.89 4.48
CA VAL A 347 24.73 4.32 4.17
C VAL A 347 23.48 5.00 4.70
N ARG A 348 23.59 5.70 5.82
CA ARG A 348 22.46 6.39 6.41
C ARG A 348 22.19 7.72 5.68
N GLY A 349 21.04 7.83 5.01
CA GLY A 349 20.71 9.04 4.29
C GLY A 349 19.39 8.96 3.52
N ASP A 350 18.97 10.11 2.99
CA ASP A 350 17.83 10.18 2.10
C ASP A 350 18.14 9.45 0.78
N ALA A 351 17.22 8.59 0.35
CA ALA A 351 17.42 7.71 -0.80
C ALA A 351 17.76 8.47 -2.09
N ARG A 352 17.11 9.62 -2.34
CA ARG A 352 17.39 10.44 -3.53
C ARG A 352 18.75 11.12 -3.42
N MET A 353 19.03 11.78 -2.30
CA MET A 353 20.29 12.50 -2.10
C MET A 353 21.49 11.58 -2.20
N VAL A 354 21.43 10.39 -1.54
CA VAL A 354 22.52 9.40 -1.61
C VAL A 354 22.69 8.87 -3.04
N THR A 355 21.58 8.56 -3.74
CA THR A 355 21.65 8.05 -5.11
C THR A 355 22.22 9.10 -6.09
N GLU A 356 21.82 10.37 -5.97
CA GLU A 356 22.37 11.48 -6.78
C GLU A 356 23.88 11.68 -6.51
N ALA A 357 24.30 11.60 -5.25
CA ALA A 357 25.72 11.68 -4.87
C ALA A 357 26.53 10.49 -5.40
N LEU A 358 25.99 9.26 -5.32
CA LEU A 358 26.61 8.06 -5.92
C LEU A 358 26.71 8.18 -7.44
N LEU A 359 25.66 8.64 -8.10
CA LEU A 359 25.69 8.88 -9.56
C LEU A 359 26.79 9.87 -9.95
N SER A 360 26.95 10.96 -9.21
CA SER A 360 28.01 11.94 -9.42
C SER A 360 29.40 11.30 -9.19
N ALA A 361 29.57 10.56 -8.11
CA ALA A 361 30.84 9.91 -7.77
C ALA A 361 31.24 8.80 -8.75
N VAL A 362 30.26 8.06 -9.31
CA VAL A 362 30.51 7.03 -10.33
C VAL A 362 30.81 7.65 -11.70
N SER A 363 30.27 8.84 -11.99
CA SER A 363 30.43 9.54 -13.28
C SER A 363 31.68 10.44 -13.33
N GLY A 364 32.21 10.86 -12.18
CA GLY A 364 33.41 11.71 -12.11
C GLY A 364 34.70 10.88 -12.20
N ASP A 365 35.75 11.46 -12.76
CA ASP A 365 37.15 10.96 -12.69
C ASP A 365 37.70 11.16 -11.26
N ALA A 366 37.06 10.62 -10.24
CA ALA A 366 37.61 10.63 -8.89
C ALA A 366 38.85 9.74 -8.88
N ALA A 367 40.01 10.33 -8.55
CA ALA A 367 41.29 9.64 -8.44
C ALA A 367 41.13 8.36 -7.59
N ASP A 368 41.65 7.27 -8.11
CA ASP A 368 41.68 5.97 -7.43
C ASP A 368 42.33 6.15 -6.06
N PRO A 369 41.65 5.91 -4.93
CA PRO A 369 42.27 6.05 -3.61
C PRO A 369 43.46 5.10 -3.38
N ASP A 370 43.57 4.02 -4.15
CA ASP A 370 44.71 3.08 -4.11
C ASP A 370 45.91 3.55 -4.96
N ALA A 371 45.76 4.64 -5.76
CA ALA A 371 46.86 5.19 -6.56
C ALA A 371 47.92 5.98 -5.75
N VAL A 372 47.75 6.18 -4.44
CA VAL A 372 48.64 6.99 -3.59
C VAL A 372 49.91 6.27 -3.14
N THR A 373 50.08 4.96 -3.39
CA THR A 373 51.27 4.21 -2.95
C THR A 373 52.20 3.76 -4.09
N GLY A 374 52.29 4.49 -5.21
CA GLY A 374 53.16 4.07 -6.31
C GLY A 374 53.61 5.19 -7.24
N ALA A 375 54.17 6.30 -6.71
CA ALA A 375 54.72 7.34 -7.57
C ALA A 375 56.19 7.08 -7.89
N THR A 376 56.50 6.46 -9.03
CA THR A 376 57.77 6.69 -9.76
C THR A 376 57.52 6.76 -11.26
N SER A 377 57.69 7.99 -11.76
CA SER A 377 58.12 8.43 -13.11
C SER A 377 57.67 7.69 -14.36
N GLY A 378 56.85 8.41 -15.20
CA GLY A 378 56.64 8.06 -16.61
C GLY A 378 55.64 9.03 -17.27
N ALA A 379 56.14 10.21 -17.68
CA ALA A 379 55.36 11.12 -18.51
C ALA A 379 55.29 10.56 -19.96
N GLY A 380 54.19 9.95 -20.35
CA GLY A 380 54.06 9.46 -21.71
C GLY A 380 52.71 8.96 -22.17
N ASP A 381 51.75 8.64 -21.29
CA ASP A 381 50.55 7.94 -21.71
C ASP A 381 49.20 8.55 -21.22
N ALA A 382 49.19 9.85 -20.89
CA ALA A 382 47.98 10.49 -20.36
C ALA A 382 46.83 10.67 -21.43
N ALA A 383 47.15 10.70 -22.73
CA ALA A 383 46.17 10.88 -23.78
C ALA A 383 45.42 9.61 -24.18
N ALA A 384 46.04 8.42 -23.93
CA ALA A 384 45.40 7.14 -24.26
C ALA A 384 44.53 6.62 -23.09
N ALA A 385 44.71 7.12 -21.88
CA ALA A 385 43.91 6.77 -20.69
C ALA A 385 42.55 7.51 -20.69
N ALA A 386 42.51 8.78 -21.15
CA ALA A 386 41.28 9.57 -21.16
C ALA A 386 40.20 9.06 -22.14
N ALA A 387 40.58 8.33 -23.20
CA ALA A 387 39.63 7.78 -24.16
C ALA A 387 38.98 6.44 -23.72
N ARG A 388 39.47 5.82 -22.64
CA ARG A 388 38.94 4.54 -22.13
C ARG A 388 38.02 4.65 -20.90
N SER A 389 37.87 5.84 -20.33
CA SER A 389 37.18 6.00 -19.04
C SER A 389 35.67 6.23 -19.13
N THR A 390 35.10 6.52 -20.31
CA THR A 390 33.69 6.90 -20.44
C THR A 390 32.73 5.75 -20.79
N GLY A 391 33.21 4.52 -21.02
CA GLY A 391 32.38 3.35 -21.37
C GLY A 391 32.69 2.09 -20.53
N ALA A 392 33.84 2.05 -19.86
CA ALA A 392 34.39 0.79 -19.34
C ALA A 392 33.57 0.10 -18.23
N GLY A 393 32.72 0.84 -17.50
CA GLY A 393 31.93 0.26 -16.39
C GLY A 393 30.70 -0.50 -16.89
N SER A 394 29.97 0.05 -17.87
CA SER A 394 28.75 -0.61 -18.39
C SER A 394 29.09 -1.84 -19.24
N ASP A 395 30.13 -1.79 -20.05
CA ASP A 395 30.55 -2.89 -20.92
C ASP A 395 31.07 -4.10 -20.10
N ALA A 396 31.77 -3.84 -18.99
CA ALA A 396 32.26 -4.91 -18.10
C ALA A 396 31.09 -5.60 -17.38
N ALA A 397 30.13 -4.83 -16.86
CA ALA A 397 28.95 -5.37 -16.19
C ALA A 397 28.04 -6.14 -17.17
N ASP A 398 27.78 -5.62 -18.37
CA ASP A 398 26.99 -6.32 -19.36
C ASP A 398 27.67 -7.64 -19.80
N THR A 399 29.02 -7.65 -19.90
CA THR A 399 29.79 -8.87 -20.17
C THR A 399 29.69 -9.85 -19.00
N GLY A 400 29.78 -9.39 -17.75
CA GLY A 400 29.64 -10.21 -16.55
C GLY A 400 28.26 -10.84 -16.42
N TRP A 401 27.21 -10.07 -16.67
CA TRP A 401 25.84 -10.58 -16.68
C TRP A 401 25.59 -11.55 -17.83
N ALA A 402 26.13 -11.28 -19.02
CA ALA A 402 26.04 -12.19 -20.18
C ALA A 402 26.77 -13.52 -19.91
N ALA A 403 27.96 -13.47 -19.32
CA ALA A 403 28.72 -14.67 -18.95
C ALA A 403 28.01 -15.51 -17.87
N ALA A 404 27.23 -14.87 -17.00
CA ALA A 404 26.37 -15.53 -16.02
C ALA A 404 25.06 -16.07 -16.60
N GLY A 405 24.75 -15.82 -17.88
CA GLY A 405 23.52 -16.25 -18.55
C GLY A 405 22.35 -15.27 -18.46
N TYR A 406 22.60 -14.03 -18.01
CA TYR A 406 21.58 -12.99 -17.79
C TYR A 406 21.84 -11.70 -18.59
N GLY A 407 22.40 -11.83 -19.79
CA GLY A 407 22.62 -10.70 -20.70
C GLY A 407 21.28 -10.09 -21.17
N ASP A 408 20.34 -10.93 -21.57
CA ASP A 408 18.96 -10.54 -21.86
C ASP A 408 18.03 -11.06 -20.76
N VAL A 409 17.36 -10.15 -20.06
CA VAL A 409 16.40 -10.43 -18.99
C VAL A 409 15.02 -9.83 -19.29
N THR A 410 14.77 -9.44 -20.53
CA THR A 410 13.48 -8.88 -20.95
C THR A 410 12.34 -9.84 -20.61
N GLY A 411 11.40 -9.39 -19.83
CA GLY A 411 10.23 -10.18 -19.42
C GLY A 411 10.47 -11.28 -18.39
N ILE A 412 11.70 -11.44 -17.89
CA ILE A 412 12.09 -12.50 -16.93
C ILE A 412 11.18 -12.56 -15.68
N HIS A 413 10.65 -11.43 -15.26
CA HIS A 413 9.76 -11.32 -14.09
C HIS A 413 8.36 -11.91 -14.33
N PHE A 414 7.96 -12.08 -15.60
CA PHE A 414 6.72 -12.73 -16.00
C PHE A 414 6.90 -14.20 -16.43
N GLU A 415 8.13 -14.72 -16.41
CA GLU A 415 8.42 -16.12 -16.72
C GLU A 415 7.92 -17.03 -15.58
N ARG A 416 6.64 -17.36 -15.64
CA ARG A 416 5.97 -18.26 -14.69
C ARG A 416 5.09 -19.23 -15.46
N GLU A 417 4.90 -20.42 -14.90
CA GLU A 417 3.96 -21.36 -15.47
C GLU A 417 2.54 -20.80 -15.40
N PRO A 418 1.85 -20.63 -16.54
CA PRO A 418 0.51 -20.05 -16.56
C PRO A 418 -0.58 -21.00 -16.03
N GLY A 419 -0.25 -22.27 -15.74
CA GLY A 419 -1.21 -23.33 -15.48
C GLY A 419 -1.97 -23.79 -16.74
N ASP A 420 -2.83 -24.79 -16.59
CA ASP A 420 -3.55 -25.43 -17.70
C ASP A 420 -5.05 -25.01 -17.75
N GLY A 421 -5.41 -23.89 -17.13
CA GLY A 421 -6.79 -23.41 -17.02
C GLY A 421 -7.53 -23.96 -15.81
N ALA A 422 -7.51 -25.27 -15.61
CA ALA A 422 -8.08 -25.94 -14.44
C ALA A 422 -6.99 -26.67 -13.64
N ALA A 423 -7.11 -26.66 -12.33
CA ALA A 423 -6.28 -27.44 -11.44
C ALA A 423 -6.73 -28.92 -11.39
N ALA A 424 -5.97 -29.78 -10.70
CA ALA A 424 -6.23 -31.21 -10.64
C ALA A 424 -7.60 -31.59 -10.02
N ASP A 425 -8.18 -30.71 -9.22
CA ASP A 425 -9.53 -30.85 -8.64
C ASP A 425 -10.65 -30.35 -9.57
N GLY A 426 -10.31 -29.90 -10.78
CA GLY A 426 -11.23 -29.39 -11.79
C GLY A 426 -11.65 -27.92 -11.57
N ARG A 427 -11.21 -27.27 -10.49
CA ARG A 427 -11.46 -25.85 -10.25
C ARG A 427 -10.49 -24.97 -11.04
N LEU A 428 -10.83 -23.70 -11.20
CA LEU A 428 -10.00 -22.71 -11.88
C LEU A 428 -8.62 -22.60 -11.22
N ASP A 429 -7.58 -22.70 -12.04
CA ASP A 429 -6.21 -22.50 -11.59
C ASP A 429 -5.93 -20.99 -11.40
N PRO A 430 -5.56 -20.52 -10.19
CA PRO A 430 -5.29 -19.12 -9.94
C PRO A 430 -4.14 -18.56 -10.80
N ARG A 431 -3.15 -19.37 -11.21
CA ARG A 431 -2.08 -18.94 -12.12
C ARG A 431 -2.64 -18.56 -13.49
N SER A 432 -3.50 -19.41 -14.04
CA SER A 432 -4.18 -19.18 -15.33
C SER A 432 -5.11 -17.97 -15.26
N LEU A 433 -5.84 -17.80 -14.14
CA LEU A 433 -6.69 -16.64 -13.89
C LEU A 433 -5.88 -15.34 -13.96
N PHE A 434 -4.81 -15.20 -13.17
CA PHE A 434 -4.04 -13.96 -13.11
C PHE A 434 -3.25 -13.69 -14.41
N HIS A 435 -2.81 -14.74 -15.10
CA HIS A 435 -2.21 -14.60 -16.44
C HIS A 435 -3.23 -14.10 -17.46
N ALA A 436 -4.50 -14.51 -17.39
CA ALA A 436 -5.57 -13.97 -18.22
C ALA A 436 -5.92 -12.52 -17.83
N LEU A 437 -6.01 -12.22 -16.54
CA LEU A 437 -6.33 -10.88 -16.04
C LEU A 437 -5.30 -9.83 -16.47
N GLU A 438 -4.00 -10.16 -16.56
CA GLU A 438 -2.98 -9.22 -17.06
C GLU A 438 -3.28 -8.73 -18.49
N ARG A 439 -3.85 -9.60 -19.33
CA ARG A 439 -4.21 -9.28 -20.72
C ARG A 439 -5.54 -8.52 -20.84
N ILE A 440 -6.46 -8.77 -19.91
CA ILE A 440 -7.84 -8.25 -19.94
C ILE A 440 -7.93 -6.87 -19.29
N LEU A 441 -7.27 -6.71 -18.14
CA LEU A 441 -7.37 -5.49 -17.35
C LEU A 441 -6.66 -4.30 -18.02
N PRO A 442 -7.23 -3.08 -17.98
CA PRO A 442 -6.59 -1.88 -18.50
C PRO A 442 -5.20 -1.67 -17.90
N SER A 443 -4.26 -1.14 -18.69
CA SER A 443 -2.89 -0.83 -18.22
C SER A 443 -2.87 0.38 -17.26
N ASP A 444 -3.81 1.33 -17.42
CA ASP A 444 -4.00 2.44 -16.48
C ASP A 444 -4.84 1.97 -15.29
N ARG A 445 -4.21 1.24 -14.40
CA ARG A 445 -4.84 0.63 -13.22
C ARG A 445 -4.15 1.00 -11.92
N LEU A 446 -4.93 0.99 -10.85
CA LEU A 446 -4.50 1.08 -9.46
C LEU A 446 -4.90 -0.21 -8.75
N ILE A 447 -3.93 -0.97 -8.28
CA ILE A 447 -4.16 -2.26 -7.61
C ILE A 447 -4.20 -2.06 -6.10
N VAL A 448 -5.28 -2.52 -5.47
CA VAL A 448 -5.39 -2.70 -4.02
C VAL A 448 -5.34 -4.19 -3.74
N GLN A 449 -4.29 -4.63 -3.05
CA GLN A 449 -4.04 -6.04 -2.73
C GLN A 449 -4.25 -6.27 -1.24
N ASP A 450 -5.28 -7.06 -0.90
CA ASP A 450 -5.55 -7.52 0.48
C ASP A 450 -4.65 -8.70 0.86
N GLY A 451 -4.58 -9.01 2.17
CA GLY A 451 -3.82 -10.12 2.73
C GLY A 451 -4.50 -11.47 2.56
N GLY A 452 -3.71 -12.55 2.60
CA GLY A 452 -4.13 -13.95 2.48
C GLY A 452 -3.18 -14.76 1.61
N HIS A 453 -3.46 -16.04 1.41
CA HIS A 453 -2.65 -16.91 0.54
C HIS A 453 -2.48 -16.34 -0.88
N PHE A 454 -3.54 -15.75 -1.41
CA PHE A 454 -3.59 -15.16 -2.76
C PHE A 454 -2.73 -13.89 -2.95
N ILE A 455 -2.14 -13.34 -1.88
CA ILE A 455 -1.38 -12.07 -1.93
C ILE A 455 -0.22 -12.12 -2.94
N GLY A 456 0.29 -13.31 -3.23
CA GLY A 456 1.36 -13.51 -4.21
C GLY A 456 0.90 -13.36 -5.66
N TRP A 457 -0.36 -13.64 -5.98
CA TRP A 457 -0.81 -13.72 -7.37
C TRP A 457 -0.82 -12.36 -8.07
N GLY A 458 -1.37 -11.32 -7.43
CA GLY A 458 -1.41 -9.97 -8.00
C GLY A 458 -0.02 -9.44 -8.35
N PRO A 459 0.89 -9.25 -7.37
CA PRO A 459 2.22 -8.70 -7.62
C PRO A 459 3.09 -9.50 -8.58
N THR A 460 2.85 -10.82 -8.69
CA THR A 460 3.67 -11.68 -9.54
C THR A 460 3.22 -11.75 -10.99
N HIS A 461 1.96 -11.40 -11.28
CA HIS A 461 1.37 -11.52 -12.62
C HIS A 461 0.92 -10.18 -13.21
N LEU A 462 0.54 -9.22 -12.36
CA LEU A 462 0.02 -7.93 -12.81
C LEU A 462 1.10 -6.85 -12.77
N SER A 463 1.29 -6.16 -13.88
CA SER A 463 2.21 -5.03 -13.97
C SER A 463 1.56 -3.74 -13.47
N VAL A 464 2.38 -2.84 -12.93
CA VAL A 464 2.01 -1.47 -12.59
C VAL A 464 3.04 -0.49 -13.15
N ALA A 465 2.58 0.68 -13.55
CA ALA A 465 3.44 1.70 -14.15
C ALA A 465 4.26 2.50 -13.13
N ASP A 466 3.84 2.50 -11.87
CA ASP A 466 4.41 3.32 -10.79
C ASP A 466 4.14 2.68 -9.42
N PRO A 467 5.04 2.80 -8.43
CA PRO A 467 4.83 2.25 -7.09
C PRO A 467 3.57 2.73 -6.36
N ALA A 468 3.09 3.95 -6.63
CA ALA A 468 1.82 4.44 -6.08
C ALA A 468 0.59 3.68 -6.61
N ARG A 469 0.77 2.80 -7.60
CA ARG A 469 -0.31 2.01 -8.22
C ARG A 469 -0.38 0.57 -7.73
N LEU A 470 0.41 0.20 -6.72
CA LEU A 470 0.29 -1.10 -6.02
C LEU A 470 0.23 -0.87 -4.51
N LEU A 471 -0.96 -0.91 -3.97
CA LEU A 471 -1.23 -0.74 -2.55
C LEU A 471 -1.43 -2.12 -1.90
N MET A 472 -0.42 -2.61 -1.19
CA MET A 472 -0.55 -3.82 -0.38
C MET A 472 -1.01 -3.41 1.01
N VAL A 473 -2.26 -3.70 1.34
CA VAL A 473 -2.91 -3.29 2.59
C VAL A 473 -2.93 -4.44 3.60
N GLY A 474 -2.87 -4.11 4.88
CA GLY A 474 -2.85 -5.11 5.96
C GLY A 474 -1.49 -5.79 6.17
N THR A 475 -0.50 -5.59 5.31
CA THR A 475 0.76 -6.35 5.34
C THR A 475 1.74 -5.91 6.43
N ALA A 476 1.64 -4.70 6.94
CA ALA A 476 2.52 -4.20 7.98
C ALA A 476 2.13 -4.72 9.37
N PHE A 477 0.84 -4.90 9.63
CA PHE A 477 0.28 -5.44 10.88
C PHE A 477 -0.13 -6.91 10.76
N GLN A 478 -0.03 -7.50 9.56
CA GLN A 478 -0.43 -8.88 9.25
C GLN A 478 -1.93 -9.13 9.44
N THR A 479 -2.75 -8.16 9.04
CA THR A 479 -4.21 -8.28 9.07
C THR A 479 -4.77 -8.54 7.67
N ILE A 480 -5.96 -9.15 7.60
CA ILE A 480 -6.78 -9.32 6.40
C ILE A 480 -8.08 -8.52 6.55
N GLY A 481 -8.82 -8.36 5.46
CA GLY A 481 -10.13 -7.69 5.46
C GLY A 481 -10.07 -6.17 5.28
N LEU A 482 -8.88 -5.62 5.01
CA LEU A 482 -8.73 -4.19 4.69
C LEU A 482 -8.90 -3.87 3.20
N GLY A 483 -9.10 -4.86 2.34
CA GLY A 483 -9.20 -4.67 0.89
C GLY A 483 -10.36 -3.75 0.49
N LEU A 484 -11.60 -4.09 0.83
CA LEU A 484 -12.79 -3.27 0.55
C LEU A 484 -12.71 -1.89 1.22
N PRO A 485 -12.38 -1.79 2.52
CA PRO A 485 -12.15 -0.50 3.18
C PRO A 485 -11.14 0.40 2.47
N SER A 486 -9.99 -0.14 2.07
CA SER A 486 -8.92 0.61 1.39
C SER A 486 -9.28 1.00 -0.04
N ALA A 487 -10.07 0.17 -0.75
CA ALA A 487 -10.53 0.45 -2.10
C ALA A 487 -11.34 1.76 -2.19
N VAL A 488 -12.04 2.14 -1.11
CA VAL A 488 -12.75 3.44 -1.01
C VAL A 488 -11.77 4.59 -1.16
N GLY A 489 -10.70 4.60 -0.37
CA GLY A 489 -9.70 5.68 -0.39
C GLY A 489 -8.89 5.69 -1.68
N ALA A 490 -8.54 4.52 -2.20
CA ALA A 490 -7.84 4.36 -3.47
C ALA A 490 -8.65 4.90 -4.66
N GLY A 491 -9.94 4.58 -4.73
CA GLY A 491 -10.85 5.08 -5.78
C GLY A 491 -11.04 6.59 -5.72
N VAL A 492 -11.08 7.16 -4.49
CA VAL A 492 -11.13 8.62 -4.29
C VAL A 492 -9.82 9.28 -4.69
N ALA A 493 -8.67 8.60 -4.49
CA ALA A 493 -7.34 9.11 -4.81
C ALA A 493 -7.07 9.22 -6.32
N MET A 494 -7.49 8.22 -7.08
CA MET A 494 -7.25 8.11 -8.54
C MET A 494 -8.56 7.78 -9.28
N PRO A 495 -9.52 8.70 -9.36
CA PRO A 495 -10.88 8.40 -9.86
C PRO A 495 -10.95 8.08 -11.35
N GLU A 496 -9.91 8.42 -12.13
CA GLU A 496 -9.86 8.14 -13.57
C GLU A 496 -9.15 6.81 -13.90
N ALA A 497 -8.36 6.26 -12.96
CA ALA A 497 -7.72 4.96 -13.14
C ALA A 497 -8.72 3.82 -12.89
N THR A 498 -8.53 2.69 -13.54
CA THR A 498 -9.27 1.47 -13.19
C THR A 498 -8.77 0.94 -11.86
N LEU A 499 -9.61 1.01 -10.83
CA LEU A 499 -9.32 0.35 -9.55
C LEU A 499 -9.44 -1.17 -9.71
N VAL A 500 -8.40 -1.91 -9.34
CA VAL A 500 -8.42 -3.37 -9.27
C VAL A 500 -8.21 -3.79 -7.82
N LEU A 501 -9.28 -4.18 -7.15
CA LEU A 501 -9.19 -4.78 -5.82
C LEU A 501 -9.00 -6.28 -5.96
N ILE A 502 -7.96 -6.84 -5.31
CA ILE A 502 -7.74 -8.27 -5.18
C ILE A 502 -7.92 -8.63 -3.71
N SER A 503 -8.93 -9.42 -3.39
CA SER A 503 -9.24 -9.87 -2.03
C SER A 503 -9.61 -11.35 -2.02
N GLY A 504 -9.47 -12.02 -0.88
CA GLY A 504 -9.99 -13.36 -0.66
C GLY A 504 -11.41 -13.34 -0.10
N ASP A 505 -12.08 -14.48 -0.14
CA ASP A 505 -13.42 -14.66 0.43
C ASP A 505 -13.49 -14.33 1.93
N GLY A 506 -12.55 -14.83 2.73
CA GLY A 506 -12.49 -14.54 4.16
C GLY A 506 -12.27 -13.05 4.46
N GLY A 507 -11.34 -12.40 3.74
CA GLY A 507 -11.08 -10.95 3.88
C GLY A 507 -12.27 -10.12 3.42
N ALA A 508 -12.90 -10.50 2.31
CA ALA A 508 -14.09 -9.81 1.79
C ALA A 508 -15.27 -9.89 2.74
N LEU A 509 -15.46 -11.02 3.43
CA LEU A 509 -16.50 -11.14 4.47
C LEU A 509 -16.28 -10.19 5.64
N MET A 510 -15.03 -10.01 6.08
CA MET A 510 -14.69 -9.07 7.16
C MET A 510 -14.96 -7.61 6.79
N GLY A 511 -14.73 -7.24 5.53
CA GLY A 511 -14.94 -5.88 5.02
C GLY A 511 -16.26 -5.67 4.27
N LEU A 512 -17.19 -6.62 4.28
CA LEU A 512 -18.36 -6.66 3.39
C LEU A 512 -19.27 -5.43 3.49
N ALA A 513 -19.38 -4.82 4.66
CA ALA A 513 -20.17 -3.60 4.84
C ALA A 513 -19.72 -2.47 3.91
N ASP A 514 -18.42 -2.39 3.63
CA ASP A 514 -17.85 -1.34 2.79
C ASP A 514 -17.87 -1.65 1.28
N LEU A 515 -18.43 -2.78 0.86
CA LEU A 515 -18.80 -2.97 -0.54
C LEU A 515 -19.75 -1.85 -1.01
N ASP A 516 -20.75 -1.46 -0.19
CA ASP A 516 -21.59 -0.29 -0.47
C ASP A 516 -20.76 1.00 -0.63
N SER A 517 -19.77 1.20 0.23
CA SER A 517 -18.89 2.37 0.14
C SER A 517 -18.09 2.39 -1.16
N VAL A 518 -17.54 1.24 -1.58
CA VAL A 518 -16.85 1.08 -2.86
C VAL A 518 -17.78 1.39 -4.02
N LEU A 519 -18.99 0.81 -4.05
CA LEU A 519 -19.96 1.02 -5.14
C LEU A 519 -20.40 2.48 -5.32
N ARG A 520 -20.39 3.26 -4.21
CA ARG A 520 -20.75 4.69 -4.25
C ARG A 520 -19.58 5.60 -4.65
N THR A 521 -18.34 5.17 -4.47
CA THR A 521 -17.17 6.05 -4.59
C THR A 521 -16.28 5.73 -5.78
N VAL A 522 -16.21 4.47 -6.19
CA VAL A 522 -15.37 4.02 -7.31
C VAL A 522 -16.12 4.18 -8.63
N ARG A 523 -15.54 4.90 -9.57
CA ARG A 523 -16.11 5.16 -10.90
C ARG A 523 -15.86 4.03 -11.88
N HIS A 524 -14.65 3.46 -11.84
CA HIS A 524 -14.20 2.39 -12.72
C HIS A 524 -13.48 1.36 -11.85
N GLY A 525 -14.14 0.25 -11.50
CA GLY A 525 -13.58 -0.72 -10.57
C GLY A 525 -13.82 -2.17 -10.96
N VAL A 526 -12.81 -3.01 -10.76
CA VAL A 526 -12.89 -4.46 -10.83
C VAL A 526 -12.51 -5.04 -9.48
N ILE A 527 -13.39 -5.80 -8.87
CA ILE A 527 -13.10 -6.59 -7.67
C ILE A 527 -12.85 -8.03 -8.12
N VAL A 528 -11.61 -8.47 -8.02
CA VAL A 528 -11.20 -9.86 -8.24
C VAL A 528 -11.23 -10.55 -6.89
N LEU A 529 -12.27 -11.32 -6.65
CA LEU A 529 -12.41 -12.08 -5.42
C LEU A 529 -11.87 -13.50 -5.63
N VAL A 530 -10.74 -13.79 -4.98
CA VAL A 530 -10.11 -15.11 -5.01
C VAL A 530 -10.80 -16.00 -3.97
N ASN A 531 -11.79 -16.75 -4.44
CA ASN A 531 -12.71 -17.52 -3.60
C ASN A 531 -12.30 -19.00 -3.66
N ASP A 532 -11.46 -19.42 -2.70
CA ASP A 532 -11.03 -20.81 -2.54
C ASP A 532 -11.80 -21.55 -1.43
N ALA A 533 -12.80 -20.90 -0.83
CA ALA A 533 -13.61 -21.39 0.28
C ALA A 533 -12.79 -21.73 1.53
N ALA A 534 -11.72 -20.97 1.80
CA ALA A 534 -10.82 -21.23 2.92
C ALA A 534 -10.01 -19.99 3.35
N TYR A 535 -9.52 -20.05 4.58
CA TYR A 535 -8.34 -19.30 4.99
C TYR A 535 -7.10 -20.06 4.48
N GLY A 536 -6.82 -19.93 3.17
CA GLY A 536 -5.83 -20.74 2.48
C GLY A 536 -4.41 -20.65 3.06
N ALA A 537 -4.02 -19.49 3.64
CA ALA A 537 -2.73 -19.37 4.30
C ALA A 537 -2.61 -20.32 5.49
N GLU A 538 -3.65 -20.45 6.30
CA GLU A 538 -3.73 -21.33 7.46
C GLU A 538 -3.77 -22.80 7.03
N VAL A 539 -4.51 -23.12 5.98
CA VAL A 539 -4.54 -24.48 5.40
C VAL A 539 -3.13 -24.91 5.01
N HIS A 540 -2.42 -24.08 4.25
CA HIS A 540 -1.08 -24.40 3.75
C HIS A 540 0.03 -24.38 4.81
N GLN A 541 -0.19 -23.67 5.93
CA GLN A 541 0.79 -23.63 7.02
C GLN A 541 0.53 -24.67 8.11
N TYR A 542 -0.72 -24.93 8.45
CA TYR A 542 -1.08 -25.70 9.65
C TYR A 542 -1.73 -27.03 9.36
N ALA A 543 -2.64 -27.15 8.38
CA ALA A 543 -3.26 -28.43 8.05
C ALA A 543 -2.21 -29.47 7.62
N VAL A 544 -1.19 -29.05 6.86
CA VAL A 544 -0.05 -29.90 6.47
C VAL A 544 0.80 -30.40 7.65
N ARG A 545 0.62 -29.82 8.84
CA ARG A 545 1.28 -30.22 10.10
C ARG A 545 0.35 -31.04 11.02
N GLY A 546 -0.85 -31.43 10.53
CA GLY A 546 -1.81 -32.21 11.27
C GLY A 546 -2.75 -31.43 12.18
N VAL A 547 -2.78 -30.06 12.07
CA VAL A 547 -3.80 -29.26 12.73
C VAL A 547 -5.14 -29.48 12.02
N ALA A 548 -6.24 -29.58 12.78
CA ALA A 548 -7.58 -29.79 12.23
C ALA A 548 -7.93 -28.70 11.21
N GLU A 549 -8.33 -29.08 10.02
CA GLU A 549 -8.59 -28.19 8.89
C GLU A 549 -9.95 -27.48 9.00
N GLN A 550 -10.94 -28.10 9.63
CA GLN A 550 -12.31 -27.61 9.70
C GLN A 550 -12.44 -26.09 10.09
N PRO A 551 -11.69 -25.54 11.07
CA PRO A 551 -11.79 -24.12 11.39
C PRO A 551 -11.19 -23.18 10.32
N MET A 552 -10.46 -23.73 9.35
CA MET A 552 -9.80 -22.98 8.26
C MET A 552 -10.68 -22.92 7.00
N LEU A 553 -11.76 -23.72 6.95
CA LEU A 553 -12.66 -23.79 5.81
C LEU A 553 -13.79 -22.76 5.94
N ILE A 554 -14.22 -22.21 4.82
CA ILE A 554 -15.35 -21.30 4.68
C ILE A 554 -16.37 -21.97 3.77
N GLU A 555 -17.67 -21.88 4.08
CA GLU A 555 -18.71 -22.36 3.18
C GLU A 555 -18.69 -21.53 1.87
N GLN A 556 -18.93 -22.18 0.74
CA GLN A 556 -18.95 -21.52 -0.55
C GLN A 556 -20.07 -20.47 -0.60
N ILE A 557 -19.69 -19.21 -0.67
CA ILE A 557 -20.60 -18.06 -0.76
C ILE A 557 -20.68 -17.58 -2.21
N ASP A 558 -21.88 -17.17 -2.65
CA ASP A 558 -22.06 -16.50 -3.94
C ASP A 558 -21.93 -14.97 -3.76
N PHE A 559 -20.71 -14.48 -3.83
CA PHE A 559 -20.42 -13.05 -3.74
C PHE A 559 -20.95 -12.27 -4.95
N ALA A 560 -21.05 -12.89 -6.10
CA ALA A 560 -21.65 -12.26 -7.27
C ALA A 560 -23.13 -11.96 -7.05
N ALA A 561 -23.88 -12.85 -6.38
CA ALA A 561 -25.27 -12.58 -6.01
C ALA A 561 -25.38 -11.44 -5.00
N ILE A 562 -24.49 -11.38 -3.98
CA ILE A 562 -24.45 -10.29 -3.01
C ILE A 562 -24.18 -8.96 -3.73
N ALA A 563 -23.17 -8.90 -4.60
CA ALA A 563 -22.78 -7.69 -5.31
C ALA A 563 -23.90 -7.19 -6.24
N ARG A 564 -24.56 -8.10 -6.98
CA ARG A 564 -25.76 -7.76 -7.80
C ARG A 564 -26.91 -7.22 -6.95
N GLY A 565 -27.14 -7.81 -5.77
CA GLY A 565 -28.14 -7.32 -4.81
C GLY A 565 -27.87 -5.91 -4.30
N MET A 566 -26.60 -5.47 -4.31
CA MET A 566 -26.18 -4.12 -3.96
C MET A 566 -26.02 -3.18 -5.18
N GLY A 567 -26.31 -3.65 -6.39
CA GLY A 567 -26.32 -2.83 -7.61
C GLY A 567 -25.04 -2.86 -8.45
N ALA A 568 -24.07 -3.75 -8.13
CA ALA A 568 -22.89 -3.95 -8.97
C ALA A 568 -23.17 -4.84 -10.19
N SER A 569 -22.35 -4.71 -11.23
CA SER A 569 -22.18 -5.76 -12.21
C SER A 569 -21.37 -6.90 -11.58
N ALA A 570 -21.73 -8.16 -11.79
CA ALA A 570 -20.99 -9.26 -11.18
C ALA A 570 -21.21 -10.59 -11.91
N ALA A 571 -20.20 -11.43 -11.92
CA ALA A 571 -20.23 -12.79 -12.43
C ALA A 571 -19.49 -13.76 -11.51
N VAL A 572 -19.93 -15.00 -11.49
CA VAL A 572 -19.16 -16.14 -10.97
C VAL A 572 -18.21 -16.59 -12.09
N ILE A 573 -16.94 -16.75 -11.75
CA ILE A 573 -15.88 -17.18 -12.67
C ILE A 573 -15.38 -18.55 -12.20
N GLU A 574 -15.78 -19.59 -12.89
CA GLU A 574 -15.35 -20.97 -12.62
C GLU A 574 -14.37 -21.50 -13.67
N THR A 575 -14.38 -20.85 -14.86
CA THR A 575 -13.50 -21.18 -15.98
C THR A 575 -12.94 -19.89 -16.59
N LEU A 576 -11.89 -20.00 -17.43
CA LEU A 576 -11.35 -18.85 -18.16
C LEU A 576 -12.34 -18.24 -19.15
N ASP A 577 -13.27 -19.06 -19.68
CA ASP A 577 -14.30 -18.57 -20.62
C ASP A 577 -15.30 -17.63 -19.94
N ASP A 578 -15.53 -17.76 -18.63
CA ASP A 578 -16.41 -16.86 -17.88
C ASP A 578 -15.88 -15.44 -17.79
N LEU A 579 -14.56 -15.23 -17.99
CA LEU A 579 -13.94 -13.91 -18.06
C LEU A 579 -14.45 -13.05 -19.22
N GLN A 580 -15.08 -13.66 -20.25
CA GLN A 580 -15.76 -12.92 -21.33
C GLN A 580 -16.80 -11.93 -20.79
N GLN A 581 -17.43 -12.20 -19.63
CA GLN A 581 -18.38 -11.30 -19.00
C GLN A 581 -17.67 -10.02 -18.48
N LEU A 582 -16.46 -10.15 -17.89
CA LEU A 582 -15.63 -9.03 -17.51
C LEU A 582 -15.15 -8.24 -18.74
N GLU A 583 -14.69 -8.94 -19.78
CA GLU A 583 -14.24 -8.32 -21.04
C GLU A 583 -15.36 -7.51 -21.69
N ALA A 584 -16.57 -8.07 -21.76
CA ALA A 584 -17.74 -7.39 -22.29
C ALA A 584 -18.11 -6.14 -21.48
N TRP A 585 -18.02 -6.22 -20.14
CA TRP A 585 -18.27 -5.07 -19.28
C TRP A 585 -17.20 -3.98 -19.46
N LEU A 586 -15.92 -4.35 -19.53
CA LEU A 586 -14.83 -3.41 -19.81
C LEU A 586 -15.03 -2.72 -21.18
N ALA A 587 -15.40 -3.48 -22.20
CA ALA A 587 -15.66 -2.97 -23.54
C ALA A 587 -16.89 -2.04 -23.60
N SER A 588 -17.83 -2.16 -22.67
CA SER A 588 -19.02 -1.28 -22.58
C SER A 588 -18.76 0.09 -21.96
N GLY A 589 -17.51 0.36 -21.53
CA GLY A 589 -17.10 1.63 -20.92
C GLY A 589 -16.78 1.53 -19.42
N ALA A 590 -16.93 0.36 -18.80
CA ALA A 590 -16.54 0.06 -17.41
C ALA A 590 -17.08 1.08 -16.37
N ASP A 591 -18.33 1.53 -16.52
CA ASP A 591 -18.94 2.47 -15.57
C ASP A 591 -19.39 1.73 -14.29
N GLY A 592 -18.94 2.19 -13.14
CA GLY A 592 -19.21 1.58 -11.84
C GLY A 592 -18.24 0.46 -11.47
N VAL A 593 -18.72 -0.61 -10.87
CA VAL A 593 -17.90 -1.70 -10.33
C VAL A 593 -18.38 -3.05 -10.87
N PHE A 594 -17.42 -3.87 -11.29
CA PHE A 594 -17.64 -5.27 -11.63
C PHE A 594 -16.98 -6.17 -10.56
N LEU A 595 -17.73 -7.09 -9.96
CA LEU A 595 -17.20 -8.10 -9.06
C LEU A 595 -17.10 -9.45 -9.78
N ALA A 596 -15.87 -9.95 -9.92
CA ALA A 596 -15.57 -11.30 -10.39
C ALA A 596 -15.39 -12.22 -9.17
N ASP A 597 -16.38 -13.07 -8.89
CA ASP A 597 -16.31 -14.13 -7.87
C ASP A 597 -15.58 -15.33 -8.45
N CYS A 598 -14.24 -15.33 -8.34
CA CYS A 598 -13.37 -16.32 -8.97
C CYS A 598 -13.20 -17.53 -8.06
N ARG A 599 -13.91 -18.63 -8.39
CA ARG A 599 -13.89 -19.89 -7.64
C ARG A 599 -12.69 -20.73 -8.00
N VAL A 600 -11.57 -20.46 -7.32
CA VAL A 600 -10.28 -21.08 -7.61
C VAL A 600 -10.06 -22.36 -6.79
N SER A 601 -9.08 -23.16 -7.22
CA SER A 601 -8.58 -24.31 -6.48
C SER A 601 -7.83 -23.87 -5.22
N GLN A 602 -8.17 -24.43 -4.06
CA GLN A 602 -7.41 -24.28 -2.83
C GLN A 602 -6.12 -25.12 -2.81
N HIS A 603 -5.92 -26.03 -3.78
CA HIS A 603 -4.75 -26.93 -3.82
C HIS A 603 -3.56 -26.35 -4.58
N VAL A 604 -3.74 -25.24 -5.29
CA VAL A 604 -2.64 -24.53 -5.98
C VAL A 604 -1.96 -23.58 -4.99
N VAL A 605 -0.82 -24.01 -4.47
CA VAL A 605 -0.06 -23.26 -3.46
C VAL A 605 0.81 -22.19 -4.13
N ALA A 606 0.73 -20.95 -3.66
CA ALA A 606 1.61 -19.88 -4.13
C ALA A 606 3.07 -20.17 -3.77
N PRO A 607 4.05 -19.94 -4.67
CA PRO A 607 5.45 -20.31 -4.46
C PRO A 607 6.04 -19.76 -3.15
N TYR A 608 5.74 -18.52 -2.80
CA TYR A 608 6.22 -17.90 -1.56
C TYR A 608 5.77 -18.64 -0.29
N MET A 609 4.60 -19.29 -0.30
CA MET A 609 4.12 -20.09 0.84
C MET A 609 4.95 -21.37 1.01
N ILE A 610 5.43 -21.94 -0.10
CA ILE A 610 6.35 -23.08 -0.06
C ILE A 610 7.66 -22.65 0.61
N GLU A 611 8.22 -21.49 0.22
CA GLU A 611 9.43 -20.91 0.81
C GLU A 611 9.28 -20.65 2.32
N ILE A 612 8.15 -20.07 2.75
CA ILE A 612 7.85 -19.85 4.19
C ILE A 612 7.87 -21.17 4.95
N ARG A 613 7.21 -22.20 4.41
CA ARG A 613 7.14 -23.51 5.04
C ARG A 613 8.52 -24.18 5.16
N GLU A 614 9.32 -24.13 4.10
CA GLU A 614 10.67 -24.67 4.09
C GLU A 614 11.59 -23.93 5.07
N ALA A 615 11.50 -22.60 5.12
CA ALA A 615 12.27 -21.79 6.09
C ALA A 615 11.87 -22.15 7.53
N ALA A 616 10.60 -22.33 7.83
CA ALA A 616 10.13 -22.74 9.14
C ALA A 616 10.62 -24.16 9.52
N MET A 617 10.65 -25.09 8.56
CA MET A 617 11.22 -26.44 8.80
C MET A 617 12.72 -26.39 9.05
N ARG A 618 13.48 -25.57 8.29
CA ARG A 618 14.93 -25.37 8.54
C ARG A 618 15.19 -24.76 9.94
N ALA A 619 14.37 -23.82 10.38
CA ALA A 619 14.48 -23.21 11.71
C ALA A 619 14.19 -24.20 12.85
N ALA A 620 13.21 -25.08 12.66
CA ALA A 620 12.83 -26.11 13.65
C ALA A 620 13.87 -27.24 13.75
N ALA A 621 14.70 -27.45 12.72
CA ALA A 621 15.75 -28.46 12.69
C ALA A 621 17.09 -28.01 13.32
N ARG A 622 17.21 -26.72 13.63
CA ARG A 622 18.36 -26.08 14.32
C ARG A 622 18.12 -26.01 15.82
#